data_c9b996b3cb3471efd061d3dbc517c5ed
#
_entry.id   c9b996b3cb3471efd061d3dbc517c5ed
#
_cell.length_a   1.000
_cell.length_b   1.000
_cell.length_c   1.000
_cell.angle_alpha   90.00
_cell.angle_beta   90.00
_cell.angle_gamma   90.00
#
_symmetry.space_group_name_H-M   'P 1'
#
loop_
_entity.id
_entity.type
_entity.pdbx_description
1 polymer ?
#
loop_
_entity_poly.entity_id
_entity_poly.type
_entity_poly.pdbx_seq_one_letter_code
_entity_poly.pdbx_strand_id
1 'polypeptide(L)'
;MLKKEMITYLIVHCADTPDTEDLRAADIHDMHLGFGWDGAGYHHIICRDGQIEPGRPFYWQGAHVYGQNENSLGICLIGRQKFTPAQMNSLSRLLHQLKCRYPDAEIVGHRDVQNSPLGPYIS
;
A
#
# COMPACT_ATOMS: atom_id res chain seq x y z
N MET A 1 -4.63 -7.79 -15.62
CA MET A 1 -5.47 -8.10 -14.44
C MET A 1 -4.71 -9.04 -13.52
N LEU A 2 -4.68 -8.74 -12.23
CA LEU A 2 -4.01 -9.59 -11.25
C LEU A 2 -4.84 -10.84 -10.97
N LYS A 3 -4.18 -11.98 -10.91
CA LYS A 3 -4.78 -13.24 -10.49
C LYS A 3 -4.21 -13.65 -9.15
N LYS A 4 -4.99 -14.37 -8.36
CA LYS A 4 -4.61 -14.78 -7.01
C LYS A 4 -3.26 -15.49 -6.97
N GLU A 5 -3.01 -16.41 -7.89
CA GLU A 5 -1.79 -17.19 -7.95
C GLU A 5 -0.55 -16.37 -8.36
N MET A 6 -0.75 -15.15 -8.86
CA MET A 6 0.34 -14.26 -9.22
C MET A 6 0.86 -13.45 -8.05
N ILE A 7 0.12 -13.40 -6.93
CA ILE A 7 0.47 -12.56 -5.79
C ILE A 7 1.53 -13.27 -4.95
N THR A 8 2.76 -12.79 -5.04
CA THR A 8 3.90 -13.32 -4.28
C THR A 8 4.35 -12.38 -3.16
N TYR A 9 3.88 -11.13 -3.16
CA TYR A 9 4.24 -10.15 -2.15
C TYR A 9 3.03 -9.36 -1.67
N LEU A 10 3.01 -9.08 -0.36
CA LEU A 10 2.16 -8.06 0.25
C LEU A 10 3.12 -6.96 0.71
N ILE A 11 3.08 -5.81 0.05
CA ILE A 11 4.10 -4.78 0.22
C ILE A 11 3.52 -3.61 1.00
N VAL A 12 4.15 -3.31 2.14
CA VAL A 12 3.74 -2.23 3.03
C VAL A 12 4.55 -0.98 2.71
N HIS A 13 3.82 0.12 2.49
CA HIS A 13 4.39 1.44 2.20
C HIS A 13 3.93 2.45 3.24
N CYS A 14 4.62 3.60 3.28
CA CYS A 14 4.05 4.80 3.88
C CYS A 14 3.77 5.81 2.77
N ALA A 15 2.80 6.71 3.02
CA ALA A 15 2.42 7.73 2.05
C ALA A 15 3.47 8.83 1.92
N ASP A 16 4.39 8.91 2.87
CA ASP A 16 5.39 9.97 2.99
C ASP A 16 4.71 11.35 3.12
N THR A 17 3.65 11.38 3.91
CA THR A 17 2.89 12.60 4.24
C THR A 17 3.18 13.00 5.69
N PRO A 18 2.96 14.27 6.06
CA PRO A 18 3.19 14.69 7.43
C PRO A 18 2.39 13.86 8.44
N ASP A 19 3.03 13.45 9.53
CA ASP A 19 2.39 12.63 10.57
C ASP A 19 1.25 13.35 11.29
N THR A 20 1.15 14.67 11.10
CA THR A 20 0.11 15.51 11.71
C THR A 20 -1.14 15.63 10.83
N GLU A 21 -1.13 15.13 9.60
CA GLU A 21 -2.24 15.27 8.67
C GLU A 21 -3.07 14.00 8.59
N ASP A 22 -4.38 14.15 8.80
CA ASP A 22 -5.34 13.05 8.73
C ASP A 22 -5.87 12.90 7.30
N LEU A 23 -5.00 12.46 6.41
CA LEU A 23 -5.37 12.25 5.02
C LEU A 23 -6.14 10.94 4.85
N ARG A 24 -6.92 10.86 3.78
CA ARG A 24 -7.79 9.73 3.46
C ARG A 24 -7.45 9.20 2.07
N ALA A 25 -8.07 8.09 1.70
CA ALA A 25 -7.86 7.49 0.38
C ALA A 25 -8.16 8.48 -0.75
N ALA A 26 -9.19 9.31 -0.58
CA ALA A 26 -9.53 10.34 -1.58
C ALA A 26 -8.38 11.33 -1.80
N ASP A 27 -7.67 11.70 -0.74
CA ASP A 27 -6.53 12.62 -0.84
C ASP A 27 -5.38 11.98 -1.60
N ILE A 28 -5.10 10.71 -1.33
CA ILE A 28 -4.05 9.95 -2.03
C ILE A 28 -4.44 9.78 -3.50
N HIS A 29 -5.70 9.50 -3.77
CA HIS A 29 -6.21 9.40 -5.13
C HIS A 29 -5.97 10.70 -5.91
N ASP A 30 -6.30 11.84 -5.31
CA ASP A 30 -6.09 13.15 -5.94
C ASP A 30 -4.61 13.43 -6.18
N MET A 31 -3.74 13.10 -5.22
CA MET A 31 -2.29 13.25 -5.38
C MET A 31 -1.77 12.43 -6.55
N HIS A 32 -2.21 11.17 -6.67
CA HIS A 32 -1.76 10.29 -7.74
C HIS A 32 -2.30 10.72 -9.10
N LEU A 33 -3.53 11.26 -9.16
CA LEU A 33 -4.03 11.88 -10.39
C LEU A 33 -3.15 13.05 -10.81
N GLY A 34 -2.66 13.83 -9.84
CA GLY A 34 -1.74 14.94 -10.10
C GLY A 34 -0.39 14.50 -10.68
N PHE A 35 -0.01 13.25 -10.45
CA PHE A 35 1.21 12.66 -11.04
C PHE A 35 0.95 12.06 -12.44
N GLY A 36 -0.29 12.13 -12.93
CA GLY A 36 -0.64 11.54 -14.21
C GLY A 36 -1.03 10.06 -14.13
N TRP A 37 -1.25 9.55 -12.92
CA TRP A 37 -1.66 8.16 -12.69
C TRP A 37 -3.19 8.05 -12.73
N ASP A 38 -3.71 6.83 -12.79
CA ASP A 38 -5.15 6.54 -12.86
C ASP A 38 -5.83 6.57 -11.49
N GLY A 39 -5.24 7.23 -10.50
CA GLY A 39 -5.72 7.31 -9.13
C GLY A 39 -4.76 6.68 -8.16
N ALA A 40 -5.21 6.37 -6.94
CA ALA A 40 -4.36 5.77 -5.92
C ALA A 40 -3.71 4.49 -6.45
N GLY A 41 -2.40 4.38 -6.27
CA GLY A 41 -1.62 3.23 -6.73
C GLY A 41 -1.64 2.03 -5.78
N TYR A 42 -2.19 2.19 -4.58
CA TYR A 42 -2.25 1.16 -3.53
C TYR A 42 -3.61 0.48 -3.54
N HIS A 43 -3.66 -0.76 -3.04
CA HIS A 43 -4.90 -1.52 -2.94
C HIS A 43 -5.65 -1.23 -1.63
N HIS A 44 -4.93 -0.93 -0.56
CA HIS A 44 -5.50 -0.56 0.73
C HIS A 44 -4.76 0.64 1.30
N ILE A 45 -5.51 1.51 1.97
CA ILE A 45 -4.95 2.71 2.61
C ILE A 45 -5.41 2.72 4.05
N ILE A 46 -4.47 2.76 5.00
CA ILE A 46 -4.75 2.77 6.42
C ILE A 46 -4.57 4.19 6.95
N CYS A 47 -5.67 4.80 7.34
CA CYS A 47 -5.71 6.18 7.82
C CYS A 47 -5.18 6.29 9.25
N ARG A 48 -4.88 7.52 9.68
CA ARG A 48 -4.30 7.78 11.01
C ARG A 48 -5.15 7.25 12.17
N ASP A 49 -6.48 7.22 12.00
CA ASP A 49 -7.40 6.67 13.00
C ASP A 49 -7.56 5.15 12.92
N GLY A 50 -6.85 4.49 12.02
CA GLY A 50 -6.90 3.05 11.84
C GLY A 50 -7.96 2.59 10.85
N GLN A 51 -8.76 3.49 10.27
CA GLN A 51 -9.72 3.10 9.26
C GLN A 51 -9.01 2.62 8.00
N ILE A 52 -9.43 1.46 7.51
CA ILE A 52 -8.89 0.88 6.28
C ILE A 52 -9.82 1.28 5.14
N GLU A 53 -9.30 2.02 4.18
CA GLU A 53 -10.05 2.46 3.02
C GLU A 53 -9.56 1.74 1.76
N PRO A 54 -10.47 1.43 0.82
CA PRO A 54 -10.06 0.79 -0.43
C PRO A 54 -9.36 1.78 -1.35
N GLY A 55 -8.33 1.28 -2.01
CA GLY A 55 -7.70 1.96 -3.13
C GLY A 55 -8.11 1.29 -4.42
N ARG A 56 -7.14 0.81 -5.23
CA ARG A 56 -7.45 0.03 -6.42
C ARG A 56 -8.08 -1.30 -6.03
N PRO A 57 -9.01 -1.81 -6.86
CA PRO A 57 -9.50 -3.17 -6.66
C PRO A 57 -8.32 -4.16 -6.62
N PHE A 58 -8.45 -5.19 -5.80
CA PHE A 58 -7.34 -6.16 -5.63
C PHE A 58 -7.05 -6.96 -6.91
N TYR A 59 -7.94 -6.97 -7.89
CA TYR A 59 -7.70 -7.61 -9.19
C TYR A 59 -7.04 -6.68 -10.21
N TRP A 60 -6.79 -5.42 -9.84
CA TRP A 60 -6.05 -4.47 -10.68
C TRP A 60 -4.60 -4.43 -10.23
N GLN A 61 -3.71 -4.38 -11.22
CA GLN A 61 -2.31 -4.12 -10.93
C GLN A 61 -2.17 -2.73 -10.30
N GLY A 62 -1.41 -2.65 -9.20
CA GLY A 62 -1.14 -1.39 -8.54
C GLY A 62 -0.13 -0.54 -9.29
N ALA A 63 0.14 0.64 -8.76
CA ALA A 63 1.22 1.51 -9.19
C ALA A 63 1.97 1.95 -7.92
N HIS A 64 2.65 1.01 -7.27
CA HIS A 64 3.26 1.25 -5.98
C HIS A 64 4.71 0.78 -5.85
N VAL A 65 5.14 -0.17 -6.67
CA VAL A 65 6.54 -0.62 -6.72
C VAL A 65 6.91 -0.92 -8.16
N TYR A 66 7.84 -0.18 -8.70
CA TYR A 66 8.33 -0.43 -10.05
C TYR A 66 8.94 -1.83 -10.15
N GLY A 67 8.48 -2.60 -11.13
CA GLY A 67 8.97 -3.96 -11.36
C GLY A 67 8.26 -5.04 -10.56
N GLN A 68 7.42 -4.68 -9.56
CA GLN A 68 6.71 -5.65 -8.71
C GLN A 68 5.20 -5.44 -8.71
N ASN A 69 4.67 -4.49 -9.48
CA ASN A 69 3.24 -4.20 -9.49
C ASN A 69 2.40 -5.38 -9.97
N GLU A 70 2.94 -6.21 -10.82
CA GLU A 70 2.22 -7.34 -11.43
C GLU A 70 2.10 -8.55 -10.51
N ASN A 71 2.87 -8.60 -9.42
CA ASN A 71 2.90 -9.76 -8.53
C ASN A 71 2.68 -9.40 -7.06
N SER A 72 2.13 -8.22 -6.77
CA SER A 72 1.99 -7.74 -5.41
C SER A 72 0.71 -6.96 -5.17
N LEU A 73 0.31 -6.91 -3.89
CA LEU A 73 -0.69 -5.97 -3.39
C LEU A 73 0.01 -4.92 -2.55
N GLY A 74 -0.38 -3.66 -2.73
CA GLY A 74 0.19 -2.54 -2.00
C GLY A 74 -0.72 -2.07 -0.88
N ILE A 75 -0.14 -1.89 0.31
CA ILE A 75 -0.81 -1.39 1.50
C ILE A 75 -0.08 -0.12 1.93
N CYS A 76 -0.82 0.98 2.03
CA CYS A 76 -0.23 2.27 2.38
C CYS A 76 -0.67 2.73 3.76
N LEU A 77 0.28 3.09 4.60
CA LEU A 77 0.02 3.76 5.88
C LEU A 77 0.14 5.27 5.67
N ILE A 78 -0.91 6.00 6.02
CA ILE A 78 -0.86 7.47 5.98
C ILE A 78 0.13 7.95 7.04
N GLY A 79 1.07 8.79 6.65
CA GLY A 79 2.11 9.30 7.52
C GLY A 79 3.50 9.06 6.96
N ARG A 80 4.51 9.29 7.78
CA ARG A 80 5.90 9.21 7.36
C ARG A 80 6.75 8.35 8.28
N GLN A 81 6.69 8.56 9.59
CA GLN A 81 7.53 7.86 10.56
C GLN A 81 6.78 7.45 11.84
N LYS A 82 5.85 8.29 12.31
CA LYS A 82 5.17 8.10 13.58
C LYS A 82 3.75 7.59 13.35
N PHE A 83 3.64 6.30 13.12
CA PHE A 83 2.33 5.67 12.91
C PHE A 83 1.62 5.46 14.24
N THR A 84 0.29 5.57 14.21
CA THR A 84 -0.52 5.46 15.43
C THR A 84 -0.69 3.99 15.83
N PRO A 85 -0.98 3.71 17.13
CA PRO A 85 -1.35 2.35 17.54
C PRO A 85 -2.55 1.81 16.77
N ALA A 86 -3.54 2.68 16.46
CA ALA A 86 -4.69 2.29 15.67
C ALA A 86 -4.28 1.83 14.27
N GLN A 87 -3.35 2.52 13.64
CA GLN A 87 -2.82 2.10 12.34
C GLN A 87 -2.12 0.75 12.41
N MET A 88 -1.29 0.55 13.41
CA MET A 88 -0.55 -0.71 13.55
C MET A 88 -1.48 -1.88 13.84
N ASN A 89 -2.53 -1.68 14.64
CA ASN A 89 -3.53 -2.71 14.89
C ASN A 89 -4.29 -3.07 13.61
N SER A 90 -4.68 -2.07 12.83
CA SER A 90 -5.38 -2.29 11.56
C SER A 90 -4.49 -2.99 10.55
N LEU A 91 -3.21 -2.59 10.47
CA LEU A 91 -2.24 -3.25 9.60
C LEU A 91 -2.10 -4.73 9.94
N SER A 92 -1.97 -5.05 11.22
CA SER A 92 -1.84 -6.43 11.67
C SER A 92 -3.05 -7.27 11.26
N ARG A 93 -4.26 -6.76 11.49
CA ARG A 93 -5.49 -7.45 11.11
C ARG A 93 -5.60 -7.64 9.60
N LEU A 94 -5.29 -6.59 8.84
CA LEU A 94 -5.36 -6.64 7.38
C LEU A 94 -4.36 -7.66 6.83
N LEU A 95 -3.13 -7.64 7.32
CA LEU A 95 -2.11 -8.58 6.88
C LEU A 95 -2.49 -10.02 7.20
N HIS A 96 -3.11 -10.25 8.36
CA HIS A 96 -3.61 -11.58 8.71
C HIS A 96 -4.68 -12.05 7.71
N GLN A 97 -5.64 -11.19 7.39
CA GLN A 97 -6.69 -11.50 6.42
C GLN A 97 -6.12 -11.78 5.05
N LEU A 98 -5.16 -10.97 4.61
CA LEU A 98 -4.54 -11.13 3.29
C LEU A 98 -3.69 -12.40 3.23
N LYS A 99 -3.01 -12.77 4.32
CA LYS A 99 -2.25 -14.02 4.37
C LYS A 99 -3.17 -15.24 4.31
N CYS A 100 -4.37 -15.15 4.86
CA CYS A 100 -5.35 -16.23 4.71
C CYS A 100 -5.78 -16.41 3.27
N ARG A 101 -5.86 -15.31 2.52
CA ARG A 101 -6.25 -15.33 1.09
C ARG A 101 -5.08 -15.68 0.17
N TYR A 102 -3.87 -15.22 0.53
CA TYR A 102 -2.65 -15.41 -0.26
C TYR A 102 -1.57 -16.03 0.64
N PRO A 103 -1.73 -17.30 1.02
CA PRO A 103 -0.85 -17.90 2.05
C PRO A 103 0.62 -17.99 1.63
N ASP A 104 0.90 -18.00 0.34
CA ASP A 104 2.27 -18.07 -0.17
C ASP A 104 2.90 -16.70 -0.36
N ALA A 105 2.15 -15.62 -0.18
CA ALA A 105 2.67 -14.27 -0.33
C ALA A 105 3.55 -13.89 0.86
N GLU A 106 4.68 -13.24 0.57
CA GLU A 106 5.60 -12.76 1.58
C GLU A 106 5.25 -11.33 1.94
N ILE A 107 5.22 -11.03 3.25
CA ILE A 107 4.99 -9.68 3.75
C ILE A 107 6.34 -8.96 3.81
N VAL A 108 6.46 -7.86 3.07
CA VAL A 108 7.72 -7.12 2.97
C VAL A 108 7.44 -5.61 3.02
N GLY A 109 8.45 -4.84 3.42
CA GLY A 109 8.44 -3.41 3.22
C GLY A 109 8.86 -3.05 1.80
N HIS A 110 8.52 -1.85 1.35
CA HIS A 110 8.88 -1.42 -0.01
C HIS A 110 10.40 -1.54 -0.27
N ARG A 111 11.21 -1.21 0.74
CA ARG A 111 12.67 -1.25 0.59
C ARG A 111 13.22 -2.65 0.34
N ASP A 112 12.51 -3.68 0.80
CA ASP A 112 12.99 -5.07 0.73
C ASP A 112 12.89 -5.64 -0.68
N VAL A 113 11.99 -5.09 -1.53
CA VAL A 113 11.76 -5.60 -2.89
C VAL A 113 12.14 -4.58 -3.95
N GLN A 114 12.74 -3.50 -3.52
CA GLN A 114 13.02 -2.41 -4.42
C GLN A 114 14.24 -2.66 -5.28
N ASN A 115 14.02 -2.67 -6.60
CA ASN A 115 15.07 -2.60 -7.61
C ASN A 115 14.86 -1.38 -8.51
N SER A 116 14.06 -0.44 -8.06
CA SER A 116 13.70 0.75 -8.82
C SER A 116 14.67 1.88 -8.51
N PRO A 117 15.08 2.68 -9.51
CA PRO A 117 15.81 3.91 -9.23
C PRO A 117 14.99 4.94 -8.43
N LEU A 118 13.66 4.75 -8.35
CA LEU A 118 12.77 5.62 -7.57
C LEU A 118 12.52 5.08 -6.17
N GLY A 119 13.07 3.94 -5.84
CA GLY A 119 12.72 3.15 -4.68
C GLY A 119 12.64 3.86 -3.35
N PRO A 120 13.67 4.59 -2.88
CA PRO A 120 13.64 5.18 -1.55
C PRO A 120 12.50 6.17 -1.33
N TYR A 121 11.95 6.70 -2.40
CA TYR A 121 10.96 7.77 -2.33
C TYR A 121 9.55 7.28 -2.09
N ILE A 122 9.31 5.97 -2.17
CA ILE A 122 7.96 5.42 -2.14
C ILE A 122 7.75 4.54 -0.92
N SER A 123 8.73 4.41 -0.08
CA SER A 123 8.62 3.54 1.09
C SER A 123 7.73 4.10 2.19
#